data_673e29eb955d53fad8b621f877e9189a
#
_entry.id   673e29eb955d53fad8b621f877e9189a
#
_cell.length_a   1.000
_cell.length_b   1.000
_cell.length_c   1.000
_cell.angle_alpha   90.00
_cell.angle_beta   90.00
_cell.angle_gamma   90.00
#
_symmetry.space_group_name_H-M   'P 1'
#
loop_
_entity.id
_entity.type
_entity.pdbx_description
1 polymer ?
#
loop_
_entity_poly.entity_id
_entity_poly.type
_entity_poly.pdbx_seq_one_letter_code
_entity_poly.pdbx_strand_id
1 'polypeptide(L)'
;MLSTSLIIDNLKKDETTDYKKLCKLLKFSRKDDKAKLNIALEALEELEIISKNDNNEYINIKDKTHITAKIRCSSKGYCFAVRDNSSDDIYIKENLLNYAWNGDKVLVRIIKEGVRRRSPEGIVDCILEREHKNLLARVQIIDGKVYGIPIDDRILSKIKLPL
;
A
#
# COMPACT_ATOMS: atom_id res chain seq x y z
N MET A 1 8.78 -4.16 -13.33
CA MET A 1 9.06 -3.62 -11.97
C MET A 1 8.19 -4.41 -11.00
N LEU A 2 8.72 -4.87 -9.88
CA LEU A 2 7.93 -5.57 -8.86
C LEU A 2 6.98 -4.57 -8.21
N SER A 3 5.67 -4.85 -8.22
CA SER A 3 4.68 -4.15 -7.40
C SER A 3 4.01 -5.16 -6.45
N THR A 4 3.59 -4.69 -5.31
CA THR A 4 2.89 -5.50 -4.30
C THR A 4 1.57 -6.04 -4.87
N SER A 5 0.87 -5.24 -5.69
CA SER A 5 -0.32 -5.67 -6.42
C SER A 5 -0.06 -6.92 -7.25
N LEU A 6 1.04 -6.92 -8.03
CA LEU A 6 1.41 -8.04 -8.89
C LEU A 6 1.63 -9.34 -8.10
N ILE A 7 2.19 -9.26 -6.89
CA ILE A 7 2.36 -10.44 -6.02
C ILE A 7 0.99 -10.94 -5.56
N ILE A 8 0.16 -10.05 -5.00
CA ILE A 8 -1.15 -10.40 -4.44
C ILE A 8 -2.08 -10.96 -5.54
N ASP A 9 -2.08 -10.37 -6.74
CA ASP A 9 -2.92 -10.80 -7.86
C ASP A 9 -2.53 -12.19 -8.40
N ASN A 10 -1.26 -12.61 -8.19
CA ASN A 10 -0.77 -13.95 -8.55
C ASN A 10 -0.92 -14.98 -7.41
N LEU A 11 -1.26 -14.56 -6.20
CA LEU A 11 -1.63 -15.42 -5.09
C LEU A 11 -3.15 -15.51 -5.03
N LYS A 12 -3.70 -16.55 -5.65
CA LYS A 12 -5.14 -16.77 -5.64
C LYS A 12 -5.66 -17.02 -4.23
N LYS A 13 -6.88 -16.60 -3.99
CA LYS A 13 -7.59 -16.92 -2.76
C LYS A 13 -7.85 -18.43 -2.72
N ASP A 14 -7.63 -19.03 -1.57
CA ASP A 14 -7.87 -20.46 -1.31
C ASP A 14 -6.98 -21.45 -2.13
N GLU A 15 -5.96 -20.96 -2.86
CA GLU A 15 -4.96 -21.79 -3.52
C GLU A 15 -3.56 -21.50 -2.96
N THR A 16 -2.83 -22.56 -2.61
CA THR A 16 -1.42 -22.43 -2.22
C THR A 16 -0.51 -22.28 -3.44
N THR A 17 0.51 -21.45 -3.31
CA THR A 17 1.49 -21.25 -4.38
C THR A 17 2.89 -21.31 -3.79
N ASP A 18 3.71 -22.26 -4.30
CA ASP A 18 5.10 -22.34 -3.90
C ASP A 18 5.95 -21.19 -4.49
N TYR A 19 7.08 -20.90 -3.85
CA TYR A 19 7.99 -19.84 -4.25
C TYR A 19 8.49 -19.97 -5.71
N LYS A 20 8.76 -21.19 -6.16
CA LYS A 20 9.27 -21.44 -7.52
C LYS A 20 8.19 -21.15 -8.57
N LYS A 21 6.95 -21.55 -8.28
CA LYS A 21 5.77 -21.26 -9.11
C LYS A 21 5.52 -19.76 -9.17
N LEU A 22 5.62 -19.05 -8.04
CA LEU A 22 5.47 -17.61 -7.97
C LEU A 22 6.56 -16.89 -8.79
N CYS A 23 7.83 -17.28 -8.67
CA CYS A 23 8.91 -16.75 -9.50
C CYS A 23 8.66 -16.92 -11.01
N LYS A 24 8.11 -18.08 -11.43
CA LYS A 24 7.76 -18.34 -12.83
C LYS A 24 6.61 -17.44 -13.29
N LEU A 25 5.55 -17.32 -12.50
CA LEU A 25 4.40 -16.45 -12.80
C LEU A 25 4.83 -14.99 -12.95
N LEU A 26 5.71 -14.51 -12.07
CA LEU A 26 6.25 -13.15 -12.10
C LEU A 26 7.38 -12.95 -13.11
N LYS A 27 7.82 -14.03 -13.80
CA LYS A 27 8.96 -14.03 -14.74
C LYS A 27 10.27 -13.53 -14.12
N PHE A 28 10.50 -13.84 -12.84
CA PHE A 28 11.68 -13.45 -12.09
C PHE A 28 12.78 -14.52 -12.21
N SER A 29 13.80 -14.21 -12.98
CA SER A 29 14.96 -15.07 -13.18
C SER A 29 16.22 -14.54 -12.50
N ARG A 30 16.35 -13.22 -12.36
CA ARG A 30 17.53 -12.56 -11.81
C ARG A 30 17.57 -12.67 -10.28
N LYS A 31 18.81 -12.73 -9.74
CA LYS A 31 19.03 -12.82 -8.29
C LYS A 31 18.43 -11.61 -7.53
N ASP A 32 18.56 -10.41 -8.10
CA ASP A 32 18.04 -9.18 -7.49
C ASP A 32 16.50 -9.15 -7.42
N ASP A 33 15.82 -9.67 -8.47
CA ASP A 33 14.36 -9.75 -8.48
C ASP A 33 13.86 -10.73 -7.42
N LYS A 34 14.58 -11.84 -7.24
CA LYS A 34 14.26 -12.83 -6.20
C LYS A 34 14.50 -12.29 -4.79
N ALA A 35 15.55 -11.50 -4.58
CA ALA A 35 15.82 -10.85 -3.30
C ALA A 35 14.70 -9.86 -2.95
N LYS A 36 14.28 -9.04 -3.90
CA LYS A 36 13.14 -8.11 -3.73
C LYS A 36 11.83 -8.83 -3.46
N LEU A 37 11.60 -9.98 -4.14
CA LEU A 37 10.42 -10.79 -3.91
C LEU A 37 10.39 -11.34 -2.49
N ASN A 38 11.52 -11.83 -1.96
CA ASN A 38 11.58 -12.33 -0.58
C ASN A 38 11.22 -11.24 0.42
N ILE A 39 11.83 -10.05 0.31
CA ILE A 39 11.54 -8.90 1.18
C ILE A 39 10.04 -8.55 1.12
N ALA A 40 9.45 -8.55 -0.09
CA ALA A 40 8.04 -8.24 -0.26
C ALA A 40 7.13 -9.32 0.35
N LEU A 41 7.49 -10.60 0.23
CA LEU A 41 6.72 -11.70 0.84
C LEU A 41 6.79 -11.65 2.36
N GLU A 42 7.97 -11.42 2.94
CA GLU A 42 8.14 -11.25 4.39
C GLU A 42 7.28 -10.08 4.91
N ALA A 43 7.32 -8.93 4.24
CA ALA A 43 6.51 -7.77 4.62
C ALA A 43 5.00 -8.04 4.51
N LEU A 44 4.55 -8.77 3.48
CA LEU A 44 3.15 -9.14 3.32
C LEU A 44 2.68 -10.17 4.37
N GLU A 45 3.57 -11.04 4.82
CA GLU A 45 3.31 -12.00 5.89
C GLU A 45 3.20 -11.28 7.25
N GLU A 46 4.11 -10.33 7.56
CA GLU A 46 4.04 -9.47 8.75
C GLU A 46 2.75 -8.62 8.79
N LEU A 47 2.25 -8.21 7.64
CA LEU A 47 0.98 -7.46 7.51
C LEU A 47 -0.25 -8.37 7.52
N GLU A 48 -0.10 -9.67 7.72
CA GLU A 48 -1.19 -10.65 7.70
C GLU A 48 -2.04 -10.63 6.40
N ILE A 49 -1.44 -10.23 5.28
CA ILE A 49 -2.09 -10.22 3.95
C ILE A 49 -1.93 -11.59 3.29
N ILE A 50 -0.81 -12.24 3.54
CA ILE A 50 -0.53 -13.62 3.13
C ILE A 50 -0.10 -14.43 4.34
N SER A 51 -0.24 -15.74 4.26
CA SER A 51 0.41 -16.67 5.20
C SER A 51 1.26 -17.67 4.46
N LYS A 52 2.23 -18.24 5.16
CA LYS A 52 3.10 -19.29 4.69
C LYS A 52 2.81 -20.56 5.49
N ASN A 53 2.54 -21.66 4.80
CA ASN A 53 2.30 -22.94 5.45
C ASN A 53 3.62 -23.71 5.70
N ASP A 54 3.53 -24.83 6.41
CA ASP A 54 4.68 -25.70 6.74
C ASP A 54 5.41 -26.24 5.50
N ASN A 55 4.75 -26.31 4.36
CA ASN A 55 5.31 -26.73 3.07
C ASN A 55 6.02 -25.58 2.31
N ASN A 56 6.19 -24.42 2.94
CA ASN A 56 6.72 -23.21 2.32
C ASN A 56 5.89 -22.70 1.11
N GLU A 57 4.60 -22.91 1.13
CA GLU A 57 3.66 -22.39 0.15
C GLU A 57 2.94 -21.15 0.72
N TYR A 58 2.69 -20.19 -0.12
CA TYR A 58 2.01 -18.94 0.22
C TYR A 58 0.53 -19.02 -0.16
N ILE A 59 -0.31 -18.48 0.71
CA ILE A 59 -1.75 -18.33 0.51
C ILE A 59 -2.15 -16.89 0.78
N ASN A 60 -3.06 -16.37 -0.03
CA ASN A 60 -3.63 -15.05 0.19
C ASN A 60 -4.75 -15.15 1.23
N ILE A 61 -4.51 -14.63 2.43
CA ILE A 61 -5.47 -14.62 3.54
C ILE A 61 -6.24 -13.32 3.67
N LYS A 62 -6.08 -12.41 2.70
CA LYS A 62 -6.83 -11.16 2.63
C LYS A 62 -8.30 -11.42 2.90
N ASP A 63 -8.78 -10.98 4.05
CA ASP A 63 -10.16 -11.14 4.46
C ASP A 63 -11.08 -10.08 3.82
N LYS A 64 -12.39 -10.13 4.14
CA LYS A 64 -13.37 -9.17 3.63
C LYS A 64 -13.18 -7.74 4.18
N THR A 65 -12.35 -7.57 5.20
CA THR A 65 -12.07 -6.26 5.81
C THR A 65 -11.02 -5.48 5.04
N HIS A 66 -10.21 -6.15 4.21
CA HIS A 66 -9.18 -5.51 3.37
C HIS A 66 -9.74 -5.14 2.01
N ILE A 67 -9.68 -3.87 1.70
CA ILE A 67 -10.28 -3.28 0.49
C ILE A 67 -9.18 -2.62 -0.34
N THR A 68 -9.13 -2.94 -1.62
CA THR A 68 -8.29 -2.22 -2.58
C THR A 68 -8.98 -0.91 -2.96
N ALA A 69 -8.26 0.20 -2.86
CA ALA A 69 -8.80 1.53 -3.15
C ALA A 69 -7.71 2.48 -3.67
N LYS A 70 -8.12 3.62 -4.23
CA LYS A 70 -7.23 4.70 -4.64
C LYS A 70 -7.31 5.85 -3.62
N ILE A 71 -6.15 6.36 -3.15
CA ILE A 71 -6.12 7.50 -2.22
C ILE A 71 -6.43 8.79 -2.97
N ARG A 72 -7.37 9.54 -2.43
CA ARG A 72 -7.68 10.90 -2.85
C ARG A 72 -7.60 11.83 -1.65
N CYS A 73 -6.64 12.74 -1.66
CA CYS A 73 -6.47 13.77 -0.65
C CYS A 73 -6.85 15.14 -1.18
N SER A 74 -7.33 16.00 -0.31
CA SER A 74 -7.53 17.41 -0.55
C SER A 74 -6.39 18.23 0.03
N SER A 75 -6.21 19.45 -0.46
CA SER A 75 -5.27 20.46 0.11
C SER A 75 -5.58 20.85 1.56
N LYS A 76 -6.80 20.54 2.04
CA LYS A 76 -7.21 20.76 3.43
C LYS A 76 -6.86 19.59 4.37
N GLY A 77 -6.13 18.58 3.88
CA GLY A 77 -5.70 17.44 4.69
C GLY A 77 -6.75 16.32 4.86
N TYR A 78 -7.88 16.38 4.16
CA TYR A 78 -8.85 15.28 4.17
C TYR A 78 -8.49 14.24 3.12
N CYS A 79 -8.32 12.99 3.53
CA CYS A 79 -8.01 11.88 2.63
C CYS A 79 -9.11 10.82 2.67
N PHE A 80 -9.39 10.27 1.51
CA PHE A 80 -10.35 9.20 1.32
C PHE A 80 -9.75 8.09 0.47
N ALA A 81 -10.06 6.85 0.80
CA ALA A 81 -9.82 5.70 -0.05
C ALA A 81 -11.07 5.45 -0.90
N VAL A 82 -10.96 5.77 -2.18
CA VAL A 82 -12.03 5.68 -3.18
C VAL A 82 -12.06 4.28 -3.78
N ARG A 83 -13.22 3.66 -3.82
CA ARG A 83 -13.46 2.32 -4.37
C ARG A 83 -14.15 2.40 -5.72
N ASP A 84 -13.75 1.54 -6.67
CA ASP A 84 -14.27 1.61 -8.05
C ASP A 84 -15.79 1.32 -8.17
N ASN A 85 -16.37 0.54 -7.25
CA ASN A 85 -17.75 0.06 -7.36
C ASN A 85 -18.56 0.21 -6.05
N SER A 86 -18.25 1.19 -5.22
CA SER A 86 -18.93 1.38 -3.93
C SER A 86 -19.45 2.81 -3.79
N SER A 87 -20.60 2.94 -3.12
CA SER A 87 -21.21 4.22 -2.84
C SER A 87 -20.48 5.06 -1.78
N ASP A 88 -19.70 4.41 -0.91
CA ASP A 88 -19.11 5.08 0.24
C ASP A 88 -17.60 5.03 0.21
N ASP A 89 -16.96 6.20 0.13
CA ASP A 89 -15.53 6.37 0.29
C ASP A 89 -15.13 6.18 1.75
N ILE A 90 -13.97 5.56 2.00
CA ILE A 90 -13.44 5.32 3.33
C ILE A 90 -12.58 6.52 3.75
N TYR A 91 -12.93 7.18 4.84
CA TYR A 91 -12.13 8.27 5.39
C TYR A 91 -10.85 7.74 6.03
N ILE A 92 -9.70 8.32 5.67
CA ILE A 92 -8.38 7.97 6.20
C ILE A 92 -7.81 9.20 6.91
N LYS A 93 -7.54 9.09 8.19
CA LYS A 93 -6.82 10.14 8.94
C LYS A 93 -5.38 10.23 8.44
N GLU A 94 -4.79 11.43 8.46
CA GLU A 94 -3.44 11.67 7.98
C GLU A 94 -2.41 10.71 8.60
N ASN A 95 -2.46 10.49 9.91
CA ASN A 95 -1.57 9.59 10.63
C ASN A 95 -1.79 8.10 10.33
N LEU A 96 -2.86 7.74 9.60
CA LEU A 96 -3.20 6.37 9.18
C LEU A 96 -2.98 6.14 7.68
N LEU A 97 -2.40 7.10 6.97
CA LEU A 97 -2.04 6.97 5.55
C LEU A 97 -0.84 6.04 5.31
N ASN A 98 -0.01 5.78 6.33
CA ASN A 98 1.19 4.94 6.22
C ASN A 98 2.04 5.28 4.98
N TYR A 99 2.37 6.56 4.81
CA TYR A 99 3.14 7.10 3.68
C TYR A 99 2.48 6.96 2.30
N ALA A 100 1.19 6.63 2.24
CA ALA A 100 0.44 6.70 0.99
C ALA A 100 0.23 8.17 0.58
N TRP A 101 0.35 8.43 -0.72
CA TRP A 101 0.17 9.74 -1.31
C TRP A 101 -1.11 9.81 -2.12
N ASN A 102 -1.54 11.03 -2.43
CA ASN A 102 -2.64 11.24 -3.35
C ASN A 102 -2.41 10.51 -4.67
N GLY A 103 -3.38 9.70 -5.09
CA GLY A 103 -3.33 8.90 -6.32
C GLY A 103 -2.84 7.47 -6.13
N ASP A 104 -2.16 7.13 -5.02
CA ASP A 104 -1.67 5.78 -4.79
C ASP A 104 -2.81 4.75 -4.72
N LYS A 105 -2.58 3.57 -5.28
CA LYS A 105 -3.43 2.40 -5.08
C LYS A 105 -2.97 1.68 -3.82
N VAL A 106 -3.88 1.45 -2.91
CA VAL A 106 -3.58 0.96 -1.56
C VAL A 106 -4.48 -0.20 -1.16
N LEU A 107 -4.01 -0.95 -0.17
CA LEU A 107 -4.83 -1.86 0.61
C LEU A 107 -5.24 -1.17 1.90
N VAL A 108 -6.53 -1.07 2.14
CA VAL A 108 -7.12 -0.40 3.30
C VAL A 108 -7.89 -1.40 4.13
N ARG A 109 -7.70 -1.35 5.44
CA ARG A 109 -8.51 -2.10 6.40
C ARG A 109 -9.47 -1.15 7.10
N ILE A 110 -10.75 -1.53 7.14
CA ILE A 110 -11.78 -0.77 7.87
C ILE A 110 -11.56 -0.97 9.36
N ILE A 111 -11.39 0.12 10.10
CA ILE A 111 -11.24 0.13 11.56
C ILE A 111 -12.50 0.61 12.27
N LYS A 112 -13.40 1.26 11.54
CA LYS A 112 -14.69 1.69 12.05
C LYS A 112 -15.72 1.73 10.93
N GLU A 113 -16.83 1.05 11.13
CA GLU A 113 -17.93 1.04 10.19
C GLU A 113 -18.60 2.41 10.07
N GLY A 114 -19.07 2.71 8.86
CA GLY A 114 -19.86 3.90 8.59
C GLY A 114 -21.23 3.81 9.28
N VAL A 115 -21.70 4.95 9.77
CA VAL A 115 -23.07 5.10 10.28
C VAL A 115 -23.75 6.22 9.52
N ARG A 116 -25.10 6.28 9.56
CA ARG A 116 -25.88 7.31 8.84
C ARG A 116 -25.14 8.64 8.75
N ARG A 117 -24.81 9.08 7.52
CA ARG A 117 -24.12 10.34 7.18
C ARG A 117 -22.62 10.43 7.58
N ARG A 118 -21.98 9.34 7.98
CA ARG A 118 -20.54 9.30 8.25
C ARG A 118 -19.92 8.17 7.46
N SER A 119 -18.90 8.50 6.66
CA SER A 119 -18.07 7.51 5.98
C SER A 119 -17.43 6.53 6.96
N PRO A 120 -17.21 5.28 6.58
CA PRO A 120 -16.35 4.38 7.35
C PRO A 120 -14.95 4.99 7.51
N GLU A 121 -14.26 4.64 8.59
CA GLU A 121 -12.88 5.04 8.83
C GLU A 121 -11.96 3.83 8.59
N GLY A 122 -10.81 4.06 7.96
CA GLY A 122 -9.85 3.02 7.65
C GLY A 122 -8.41 3.41 7.93
N ILE A 123 -7.54 2.41 7.83
CA ILE A 123 -6.09 2.54 7.86
C ILE A 123 -5.50 1.95 6.58
N VAL A 124 -4.49 2.59 6.02
CA VAL A 124 -3.72 2.02 4.92
C VAL A 124 -2.74 1.00 5.50
N ASP A 125 -2.92 -0.27 5.17
CA ASP A 125 -1.99 -1.32 5.59
C ASP A 125 -0.80 -1.42 4.62
N CYS A 126 -1.04 -1.21 3.31
CA CYS A 126 0.00 -1.38 2.30
C CYS A 126 -0.25 -0.51 1.07
N ILE A 127 0.83 0.01 0.46
CA ILE A 127 0.80 0.67 -0.84
C ILE A 127 1.00 -0.39 -1.91
N LEU A 128 -0.03 -0.63 -2.73
CA LEU A 128 -0.02 -1.61 -3.80
C LEU A 128 0.74 -1.10 -5.04
N GLU A 129 0.44 0.15 -5.43
CA GLU A 129 1.07 0.82 -6.56
C GLU A 129 1.24 2.31 -6.27
N ARG A 130 2.41 2.85 -6.59
CA ARG A 130 2.66 4.29 -6.55
C ARG A 130 2.17 4.94 -7.83
N GLU A 131 1.33 5.96 -7.71
CA GLU A 131 0.95 6.81 -8.84
C GLU A 131 2.14 7.65 -9.32
N HIS A 132 2.83 8.29 -8.38
CA HIS A 132 3.94 9.19 -8.68
C HIS A 132 5.29 8.52 -8.43
N LYS A 133 6.07 8.31 -9.50
CA LYS A 133 7.46 7.79 -9.42
C LYS A 133 8.45 8.87 -9.03
N ASN A 134 8.14 10.12 -9.36
CA ASN A 134 8.96 11.29 -9.09
C ASN A 134 8.10 12.35 -8.44
N LEU A 135 8.69 13.14 -7.57
CA LEU A 135 8.03 14.18 -6.82
C LEU A 135 8.82 15.49 -6.94
N LEU A 136 8.10 16.57 -7.23
CA LEU A 136 8.68 17.89 -7.14
C LEU A 136 8.50 18.42 -5.73
N ALA A 137 9.62 18.77 -5.07
CA ALA A 137 9.62 19.18 -3.68
C ALA A 137 10.56 20.38 -3.46
N ARG A 138 10.21 21.22 -2.48
CA ARG A 138 11.10 22.25 -1.96
C ARG A 138 11.95 21.66 -0.86
N VAL A 139 13.27 21.84 -0.94
CA VAL A 139 14.18 21.41 0.12
C VAL A 139 14.12 22.39 1.29
N GLN A 140 13.98 21.88 2.50
CA GLN A 140 13.93 22.65 3.73
C GLN A 140 14.71 21.96 4.85
N ILE A 141 15.40 22.73 5.66
CA ILE A 141 16.08 22.23 6.87
C ILE A 141 15.17 22.49 8.07
N ILE A 142 14.84 21.46 8.80
CA ILE A 142 14.00 21.50 10.00
C ILE A 142 14.74 20.71 11.09
N ASP A 143 15.06 21.36 12.22
CA ASP A 143 15.78 20.77 13.35
C ASP A 143 17.07 20.03 12.93
N GLY A 144 17.86 20.66 12.04
CA GLY A 144 19.12 20.10 11.54
C GLY A 144 18.98 18.92 10.59
N LYS A 145 17.78 18.56 10.17
CA LYS A 145 17.48 17.50 9.19
C LYS A 145 16.96 18.08 7.90
N VAL A 146 17.34 17.48 6.79
CA VAL A 146 16.91 17.91 5.45
C VAL A 146 15.63 17.19 5.04
N TYR A 147 14.62 17.96 4.62
CA TYR A 147 13.34 17.45 4.15
C TYR A 147 13.01 17.99 2.76
N GLY A 148 12.40 17.14 1.95
CA GLY A 148 11.65 17.54 0.76
C GLY A 148 10.20 17.79 1.14
N ILE A 149 9.73 19.02 0.93
CA ILE A 149 8.33 19.39 1.10
C ILE A 149 7.67 19.32 -0.29
N PRO A 150 6.74 18.41 -0.54
CA PRO A 150 6.06 18.33 -1.83
C PRO A 150 5.41 19.65 -2.23
N ILE A 151 5.46 19.98 -3.53
CA ILE A 151 4.76 21.19 -4.05
C ILE A 151 3.27 20.91 -4.21
N ASP A 152 2.90 19.65 -4.49
CA ASP A 152 1.50 19.22 -4.46
C ASP A 152 1.02 19.13 -3.01
N ASP A 153 0.16 20.06 -2.61
CA ASP A 153 -0.39 20.19 -1.26
C ASP A 153 -1.34 19.05 -0.85
N ARG A 154 -1.70 18.18 -1.80
CA ARG A 154 -2.44 16.93 -1.54
C ARG A 154 -1.52 15.80 -1.07
N ILE A 155 -0.19 15.99 -1.14
CA ILE A 155 0.79 15.06 -0.57
C ILE A 155 1.20 15.62 0.80
N LEU A 156 0.58 15.11 1.85
CA LEU A 156 0.66 15.66 3.19
C LEU A 156 1.99 15.36 3.89
N SER A 157 2.69 14.30 3.46
CA SER A 157 3.93 13.86 4.11
C SER A 157 5.14 14.65 3.63
N LYS A 158 5.94 15.17 4.56
CA LYS A 158 7.31 15.62 4.27
C LYS A 158 8.24 14.40 4.15
N ILE A 159 9.18 14.46 3.22
CA ILE A 159 10.10 13.36 2.90
C ILE A 159 11.47 13.69 3.49
N LYS A 160 11.94 12.85 4.41
CA LYS A 160 13.30 12.99 4.93
C LYS A 160 14.29 12.61 3.82
N LEU A 161 15.21 13.52 3.52
CA LEU A 161 16.27 13.30 2.55
C LEU A 161 17.54 12.81 3.25
N PRO A 162 18.28 11.86 2.64
CA PRO A 162 19.62 11.52 3.14
C PRO A 162 20.53 12.74 2.99
N LEU A 163 21.43 12.93 3.97
CA LEU A 163 22.54 13.88 3.90
C LEU A 163 23.65 13.30 3.05
#